data_2dbc1d9c4ac66acd2184bdbc89ee4f25
#
_entry.id   2dbc1d9c4ac66acd2184bdbc89ee4f25
#
_cell.length_a   1.000
_cell.length_b   1.000
_cell.length_c   1.000
_cell.angle_alpha   90.00
_cell.angle_beta   90.00
_cell.angle_gamma   90.00
#
_symmetry.space_group_name_H-M   'P 1'
#
loop_
_entity.id
_entity.type
_entity.pdbx_description
1 polymer ?
#
loop_
_entity_poly.entity_id
_entity_poly.type
_entity_poly.pdbx_seq_one_letter_code
_entity_poly.pdbx_strand_id
1 'polypeptide(L)'
;GSEMCIRDSSYTAMIPSLPPSTGPIGVFDSGYGGLTILDKIRGLMPEYDYIYLGDSARCPYGPRSFEVVYEFTLQAVSKLFELGCPLVILACNTASAKALRTIQQINLPVIDATRRVLGVIRPTAECIGEITRSRHVGILATAGTIKSESYLLEIHKLSPDIVVTGEACPMWVSLVENNEYQSEGADYFVKQHINRLLDKDPMIDTIILGCTHYPLLLDKIRQFTPGHIRIIAQGEYVARSLQDYLNRHPEMDARCEKGGKCRFLTTESENKFEESASIFLGRQDIKVESIALE
;
A
#
# COMPACT_ATOMS: atom_id res chain seq x y z
N GLY A 1 9.32 -66.40 -5.59
CA GLY A 1 8.89 -65.09 -5.31
C GLY A 1 9.33 -64.63 -3.92
N SER A 2 10.30 -63.75 -3.82
CA SER A 2 10.74 -63.13 -2.58
C SER A 2 10.26 -61.68 -2.61
N GLU A 3 9.28 -61.42 -1.76
CA GLU A 3 8.86 -60.07 -1.46
C GLU A 3 9.89 -59.39 -0.54
N MET A 4 10.50 -58.33 -1.03
CA MET A 4 11.44 -57.52 -0.27
C MET A 4 10.65 -56.35 0.35
N CYS A 5 10.31 -56.47 1.65
CA CYS A 5 9.73 -55.41 2.43
C CYS A 5 10.72 -54.24 2.55
N ILE A 6 10.42 -53.15 1.85
CA ILE A 6 11.08 -51.85 2.10
C ILE A 6 10.42 -51.26 3.35
N ARG A 7 11.16 -51.26 4.47
CA ARG A 7 10.79 -50.50 5.66
C ARG A 7 11.00 -49.02 5.36
N ASP A 8 9.91 -48.29 5.17
CA ASP A 8 9.88 -46.82 5.21
C ASP A 8 10.26 -46.36 6.62
N SER A 9 11.52 -45.95 6.80
CA SER A 9 11.92 -45.21 7.97
C SER A 9 11.71 -43.72 7.70
N SER A 10 10.50 -43.23 7.95
CA SER A 10 10.18 -41.83 8.01
C SER A 10 10.81 -41.17 9.25
N TYR A 11 12.12 -40.92 9.20
CA TYR A 11 12.74 -39.95 10.08
C TYR A 11 12.45 -38.55 9.49
N THR A 12 11.28 -38.03 9.74
CA THR A 12 11.04 -36.58 9.67
C THR A 12 11.72 -36.01 10.91
N ALA A 13 12.98 -35.61 10.76
CA ALA A 13 13.64 -34.78 11.74
C ALA A 13 12.83 -33.49 11.83
N MET A 14 12.10 -33.31 12.94
CA MET A 14 11.57 -32.00 13.30
C MET A 14 12.78 -31.09 13.49
N ILE A 15 13.05 -30.27 12.46
CA ILE A 15 13.91 -29.11 12.60
C ILE A 15 13.19 -28.24 13.64
N PRO A 16 13.82 -27.96 14.82
CA PRO A 16 13.20 -27.05 15.76
C PRO A 16 13.00 -25.74 15.04
N SER A 17 11.76 -25.32 14.85
CA SER A 17 11.47 -24.00 14.31
C SER A 17 12.09 -23.00 15.28
N LEU A 18 13.09 -22.25 14.81
CA LEU A 18 13.58 -21.08 15.52
C LEU A 18 12.38 -20.25 15.95
N PRO A 19 12.35 -19.72 17.18
CA PRO A 19 11.26 -18.86 17.60
C PRO A 19 11.11 -17.74 16.58
N PRO A 20 9.88 -17.40 16.15
CA PRO A 20 9.67 -16.40 15.12
C PRO A 20 10.35 -15.08 15.56
N SER A 21 11.21 -14.53 14.69
CA SER A 21 11.92 -13.28 14.96
C SER A 21 10.98 -12.14 15.31
N THR A 22 11.29 -11.39 16.35
CA THR A 22 10.68 -10.09 16.64
C THR A 22 11.36 -9.01 15.79
N GLY A 23 10.63 -7.94 15.45
CA GLY A 23 11.19 -6.84 14.69
C GLY A 23 10.15 -5.74 14.39
N PRO A 24 10.57 -4.66 13.72
CA PRO A 24 9.70 -3.56 13.39
C PRO A 24 8.67 -3.92 12.31
N ILE A 25 7.57 -3.17 12.24
CA ILE A 25 6.63 -3.26 11.12
C ILE A 25 7.24 -2.58 9.91
N GLY A 26 7.38 -3.31 8.80
CA GLY A 26 7.82 -2.76 7.52
C GLY A 26 6.69 -2.04 6.79
N VAL A 27 6.96 -0.87 6.24
CA VAL A 27 6.02 -0.13 5.37
C VAL A 27 6.73 0.19 4.07
N PHE A 28 6.27 -0.38 2.98
CA PHE A 28 6.85 -0.21 1.65
C PHE A 28 5.98 0.67 0.76
N ASP A 29 6.60 1.60 0.06
CA ASP A 29 6.01 2.36 -1.03
C ASP A 29 6.97 2.47 -2.22
N SER A 30 6.43 2.72 -3.40
CA SER A 30 7.23 2.95 -4.61
C SER A 30 8.02 4.27 -4.61
N GLY A 31 7.76 5.15 -3.63
CA GLY A 31 8.39 6.45 -3.54
C GLY A 31 8.14 7.13 -2.20
N TYR A 32 7.54 8.32 -2.25
CA TYR A 32 7.31 9.16 -1.07
C TYR A 32 5.86 9.12 -0.57
N GLY A 33 4.91 8.80 -1.45
CA GLY A 33 3.48 8.89 -1.15
C GLY A 33 3.02 8.05 0.03
N GLY A 34 3.62 6.88 0.24
CA GLY A 34 3.34 5.99 1.36
C GLY A 34 3.59 6.59 2.74
N LEU A 35 4.34 7.70 2.82
CA LEU A 35 4.50 8.47 4.06
C LEU A 35 3.16 8.98 4.60
N THR A 36 2.19 9.27 3.73
CA THR A 36 0.83 9.66 4.15
C THR A 36 0.10 8.52 4.87
N ILE A 37 0.36 7.28 4.47
CA ILE A 37 -0.18 6.07 5.12
C ILE A 37 0.55 5.82 6.44
N LEU A 38 1.90 5.86 6.42
CA LEU A 38 2.73 5.67 7.61
C LEU A 38 2.39 6.68 8.70
N ASP A 39 2.16 7.95 8.34
CA ASP A 39 1.78 9.01 9.30
C ASP A 39 0.50 8.64 10.07
N LYS A 40 -0.53 8.16 9.38
CA LYS A 40 -1.78 7.72 10.00
C LYS A 40 -1.60 6.46 10.86
N ILE A 41 -0.80 5.50 10.39
CA ILE A 41 -0.47 4.30 11.16
C ILE A 41 0.24 4.69 12.46
N ARG A 42 1.29 5.51 12.39
CA ARG A 42 2.05 5.96 13.56
C ARG A 42 1.22 6.86 14.50
N GLY A 43 0.33 7.66 13.94
CA GLY A 43 -0.57 8.48 14.74
C GLY A 43 -1.55 7.66 15.59
N LEU A 44 -1.98 6.48 15.09
CA LEU A 44 -2.90 5.59 15.78
C LEU A 44 -2.16 4.58 16.68
N MET A 45 -0.97 4.14 16.27
CA MET A 45 -0.18 3.10 16.96
C MET A 45 1.28 3.59 17.16
N PRO A 46 1.50 4.64 17.98
CA PRO A 46 2.82 5.25 18.15
C PRO A 46 3.81 4.38 18.93
N GLU A 47 3.34 3.34 19.62
CA GLU A 47 4.16 2.44 20.42
C GLU A 47 5.01 1.46 19.60
N TYR A 48 4.62 1.14 18.34
CA TYR A 48 5.36 0.18 17.51
C TYR A 48 6.60 0.79 16.88
N ASP A 49 7.57 -0.07 16.60
CA ASP A 49 8.73 0.28 15.78
C ASP A 49 8.41 0.07 14.30
N TYR A 50 8.88 0.98 13.45
CA TYR A 50 8.62 0.96 12.01
C TYR A 50 9.90 1.10 11.19
N ILE A 51 9.93 0.44 10.03
CA ILE A 51 10.85 0.73 8.94
C ILE A 51 10.03 1.14 7.73
N TYR A 52 10.20 2.37 7.26
CA TYR A 52 9.70 2.80 5.96
C TYR A 52 10.75 2.54 4.89
N LEU A 53 10.35 1.96 3.78
CA LEU A 53 11.19 1.76 2.61
C LEU A 53 10.50 2.37 1.38
N GLY A 54 11.09 3.46 0.85
CA GLY A 54 10.67 4.11 -0.38
C GLY A 54 11.58 3.75 -1.55
N ASP A 55 11.05 3.08 -2.57
CA ASP A 55 11.79 2.75 -3.80
C ASP A 55 11.80 3.92 -4.79
N SER A 56 12.26 5.07 -4.32
CA SER A 56 12.15 6.36 -5.01
C SER A 56 12.96 6.43 -6.29
N ALA A 57 14.10 5.70 -6.38
CA ALA A 57 14.91 5.66 -7.59
C ALA A 57 14.21 4.99 -8.78
N ARG A 58 13.25 4.08 -8.52
CA ARG A 58 12.52 3.35 -9.55
C ARG A 58 11.07 3.82 -9.73
N CYS A 59 10.65 4.83 -8.97
CA CYS A 59 9.35 5.50 -9.08
C CYS A 59 9.21 6.22 -10.45
N PRO A 60 7.98 6.34 -11.01
CA PRO A 60 6.71 5.82 -10.52
C PRO A 60 6.42 4.38 -11.00
N TYR A 61 5.66 3.61 -10.20
CA TYR A 61 5.23 2.25 -10.55
C TYR A 61 3.98 2.20 -11.43
N GLY A 62 3.17 3.26 -11.43
CA GLY A 62 1.89 3.31 -12.12
C GLY A 62 1.89 2.89 -13.60
N PRO A 63 2.84 3.37 -14.43
CA PRO A 63 2.91 3.03 -15.85
C PRO A 63 3.64 1.72 -16.17
N ARG A 64 4.31 1.08 -15.18
CA ARG A 64 5.14 -0.11 -15.40
C ARG A 64 4.30 -1.37 -15.60
N SER A 65 4.88 -2.40 -16.25
CA SER A 65 4.24 -3.69 -16.44
C SER A 65 3.97 -4.40 -15.11
N PHE A 66 3.17 -5.47 -15.16
CA PHE A 66 2.89 -6.31 -13.99
C PHE A 66 4.18 -6.93 -13.44
N GLU A 67 4.97 -7.52 -14.33
CA GLU A 67 6.20 -8.26 -14.01
C GLU A 67 7.22 -7.35 -13.32
N VAL A 68 7.45 -6.15 -13.85
CA VAL A 68 8.39 -5.18 -13.28
C VAL A 68 7.94 -4.73 -11.89
N VAL A 69 6.66 -4.42 -11.71
CA VAL A 69 6.14 -4.01 -10.38
C VAL A 69 6.22 -5.16 -9.39
N TYR A 70 5.91 -6.38 -9.83
CA TYR A 70 6.02 -7.57 -8.99
C TYR A 70 7.47 -7.80 -8.54
N GLU A 71 8.42 -7.79 -9.47
CA GLU A 71 9.84 -7.99 -9.17
C GLU A 71 10.37 -6.95 -8.18
N PHE A 72 10.13 -5.66 -8.43
CA PHE A 72 10.57 -4.59 -7.55
C PHE A 72 9.94 -4.68 -6.15
N THR A 73 8.66 -5.02 -6.09
CA THR A 73 7.95 -5.20 -4.81
C THR A 73 8.49 -6.41 -4.05
N LEU A 74 8.78 -7.51 -4.72
CA LEU A 74 9.35 -8.70 -4.09
C LEU A 74 10.74 -8.43 -3.51
N GLN A 75 11.61 -7.71 -4.23
CA GLN A 75 12.92 -7.28 -3.74
C GLN A 75 12.78 -6.42 -2.47
N ALA A 76 11.87 -5.45 -2.48
CA ALA A 76 11.62 -4.59 -1.32
C ALA A 76 11.09 -5.36 -0.10
N VAL A 77 10.13 -6.26 -0.32
CA VAL A 77 9.59 -7.13 0.75
C VAL A 77 10.67 -8.04 1.32
N SER A 78 11.48 -8.65 0.45
CA SER A 78 12.61 -9.50 0.87
C SER A 78 13.60 -8.70 1.71
N LYS A 79 13.92 -7.47 1.30
CA LYS A 79 14.81 -6.58 2.06
C LYS A 79 14.25 -6.22 3.43
N LEU A 80 12.97 -5.91 3.54
CA LEU A 80 12.33 -5.67 4.84
C LEU A 80 12.33 -6.92 5.73
N PHE A 81 12.19 -8.10 5.14
CA PHE A 81 12.33 -9.36 5.86
C PHE A 81 13.75 -9.61 6.35
N GLU A 82 14.77 -9.30 5.55
CA GLU A 82 16.20 -9.35 5.98
C GLU A 82 16.48 -8.39 7.15
N LEU A 83 15.81 -7.23 7.16
CA LEU A 83 15.88 -6.25 8.24
C LEU A 83 15.08 -6.64 9.49
N GLY A 84 14.49 -7.85 9.50
CA GLY A 84 13.81 -8.42 10.65
C GLY A 84 12.31 -8.18 10.72
N CYS A 85 11.69 -7.47 9.78
CA CYS A 85 10.25 -7.16 9.82
C CYS A 85 9.40 -8.44 9.78
N PRO A 86 8.59 -8.76 10.80
CA PRO A 86 7.69 -9.92 10.77
C PRO A 86 6.44 -9.64 9.93
N LEU A 87 6.08 -8.38 9.78
CA LEU A 87 4.90 -7.87 9.08
C LEU A 87 5.30 -6.72 8.15
N VAL A 88 4.87 -6.78 6.90
CA VAL A 88 5.12 -5.74 5.90
C VAL A 88 3.79 -5.23 5.34
N ILE A 89 3.63 -3.91 5.28
CA ILE A 89 2.49 -3.21 4.68
C ILE A 89 2.92 -2.65 3.33
N LEU A 90 2.27 -3.05 2.25
CA LEU A 90 2.42 -2.42 0.94
C LEU A 90 1.55 -1.17 0.89
N ALA A 91 2.11 -0.01 1.23
CA ALA A 91 1.41 1.27 1.18
C ALA A 91 1.10 1.71 -0.25
N CYS A 92 1.95 1.35 -1.22
CA CYS A 92 1.72 1.62 -2.64
C CYS A 92 0.50 0.85 -3.19
N ASN A 93 -0.47 1.57 -3.73
CA ASN A 93 -1.66 0.97 -4.36
C ASN A 93 -1.29 0.12 -5.58
N THR A 94 -0.37 0.60 -6.41
CA THR A 94 0.07 -0.15 -7.61
C THR A 94 0.77 -1.45 -7.23
N ALA A 95 1.63 -1.43 -6.21
CA ALA A 95 2.28 -2.62 -5.69
C ALA A 95 1.26 -3.59 -5.06
N SER A 96 0.33 -3.07 -4.25
CA SER A 96 -0.76 -3.87 -3.67
C SER A 96 -1.62 -4.53 -4.74
N ALA A 97 -1.92 -3.80 -5.83
CA ALA A 97 -2.75 -4.28 -6.92
C ALA A 97 -2.08 -5.35 -7.78
N LYS A 98 -0.77 -5.21 -8.02
CA LYS A 98 -0.05 -6.05 -8.99
C LYS A 98 0.79 -7.16 -8.35
N ALA A 99 1.31 -6.97 -7.14
CA ALA A 99 2.28 -7.88 -6.55
C ALA A 99 1.77 -8.69 -5.35
N LEU A 100 0.89 -8.09 -4.53
CA LEU A 100 0.52 -8.63 -3.22
C LEU A 100 0.05 -10.09 -3.28
N ARG A 101 -0.90 -10.41 -4.15
CA ARG A 101 -1.48 -11.76 -4.23
C ARG A 101 -0.43 -12.80 -4.59
N THR A 102 0.43 -12.51 -5.56
CA THR A 102 1.50 -13.41 -5.99
C THR A 102 2.51 -13.61 -4.87
N ILE A 103 2.91 -12.52 -4.18
CA ILE A 103 3.81 -12.61 -3.02
C ILE A 103 3.20 -13.47 -1.91
N GLN A 104 1.94 -13.25 -1.55
CA GLN A 104 1.27 -14.01 -0.49
C GLN A 104 1.10 -15.50 -0.81
N GLN A 105 0.78 -15.83 -2.05
CA GLN A 105 0.42 -17.20 -2.44
C GLN A 105 1.62 -18.04 -2.89
N ILE A 106 2.62 -17.41 -3.47
CA ILE A 106 3.76 -18.12 -4.11
C ILE A 106 5.06 -17.91 -3.33
N ASN A 107 5.42 -16.65 -3.03
CA ASN A 107 6.74 -16.36 -2.47
C ASN A 107 6.77 -16.54 -0.95
N LEU A 108 5.79 -16.02 -0.25
CA LEU A 108 5.76 -16.02 1.22
C LEU A 108 5.84 -17.44 1.81
N PRO A 109 5.12 -18.46 1.30
CA PRO A 109 5.25 -19.84 1.80
C PRO A 109 6.66 -20.43 1.66
N VAL A 110 7.42 -19.95 0.66
CA VAL A 110 8.80 -20.43 0.39
C VAL A 110 9.83 -19.63 1.18
N ILE A 111 9.63 -18.31 1.30
CA ILE A 111 10.58 -17.42 2.01
C ILE A 111 10.46 -17.64 3.53
N ASP A 112 9.28 -17.42 4.09
CA ASP A 112 8.96 -17.59 5.51
C ASP A 112 7.45 -17.54 5.71
N ALA A 113 6.80 -18.69 5.84
CA ALA A 113 5.36 -18.82 6.03
C ALA A 113 4.84 -18.20 7.34
N THR A 114 5.72 -17.85 8.28
CA THR A 114 5.34 -17.22 9.55
C THR A 114 5.21 -15.71 9.46
N ARG A 115 5.74 -15.08 8.40
CA ARG A 115 5.63 -13.64 8.14
C ARG A 115 4.34 -13.29 7.41
N ARG A 116 4.03 -12.00 7.35
CA ARG A 116 2.84 -11.51 6.66
C ARG A 116 3.15 -10.29 5.81
N VAL A 117 2.43 -10.20 4.69
CA VAL A 117 2.42 -9.03 3.81
C VAL A 117 0.97 -8.62 3.63
N LEU A 118 0.64 -7.37 3.93
CA LEU A 118 -0.69 -6.81 3.80
C LEU A 118 -0.68 -5.63 2.81
N GLY A 119 -1.80 -5.36 2.17
CA GLY A 119 -1.94 -4.25 1.23
C GLY A 119 -2.99 -3.25 1.66
N VAL A 120 -3.04 -2.11 0.97
CA VAL A 120 -3.92 -0.98 1.32
C VAL A 120 -5.27 -0.97 0.62
N ILE A 121 -5.50 -1.83 -0.38
CA ILE A 121 -6.76 -1.87 -1.14
C ILE A 121 -7.89 -2.47 -0.31
N ARG A 122 -7.65 -3.61 0.31
CA ARG A 122 -8.66 -4.34 1.07
C ARG A 122 -9.24 -3.56 2.26
N PRO A 123 -8.45 -2.85 3.09
CA PRO A 123 -8.97 -2.01 4.17
C PRO A 123 -10.01 -0.99 3.70
N THR A 124 -9.78 -0.39 2.53
CA THR A 124 -10.73 0.55 1.94
C THR A 124 -11.98 -0.15 1.40
N ALA A 125 -11.82 -1.31 0.77
CA ALA A 125 -12.94 -2.10 0.26
C ALA A 125 -13.88 -2.59 1.39
N GLU A 126 -13.34 -2.92 2.55
CA GLU A 126 -14.10 -3.40 3.71
C GLU A 126 -15.09 -2.36 4.26
N CYS A 127 -14.74 -1.08 4.23
CA CYS A 127 -15.60 -0.03 4.77
C CYS A 127 -16.53 0.63 3.73
N ILE A 128 -16.27 0.46 2.42
CA ILE A 128 -16.96 1.24 1.40
C ILE A 128 -18.46 0.94 1.32
N GLY A 129 -18.86 -0.29 1.64
CA GLY A 129 -20.26 -0.70 1.66
C GLY A 129 -21.12 0.04 2.68
N GLU A 130 -20.52 0.52 3.77
CA GLU A 130 -21.20 1.31 4.80
C GLU A 130 -21.17 2.82 4.49
N ILE A 131 -20.22 3.25 3.64
CA ILE A 131 -20.00 4.66 3.34
C ILE A 131 -20.90 5.14 2.20
N THR A 132 -20.98 4.38 1.10
CA THR A 132 -21.81 4.75 -0.06
C THR A 132 -23.29 4.51 0.20
N ARG A 133 -24.12 5.46 -0.23
CA ARG A 133 -25.58 5.37 -0.17
C ARG A 133 -26.19 5.02 -1.53
N SER A 134 -25.62 5.58 -2.60
CA SER A 134 -26.06 5.31 -3.97
C SER A 134 -25.67 3.92 -4.46
N ARG A 135 -24.70 3.26 -3.79
CA ARG A 135 -24.03 2.03 -4.24
C ARG A 135 -23.24 2.22 -5.55
N HIS A 136 -22.85 3.47 -5.87
CA HIS A 136 -21.98 3.83 -6.98
C HIS A 136 -20.72 4.50 -6.45
N VAL A 137 -19.56 3.90 -6.73
CA VAL A 137 -18.26 4.32 -6.19
C VAL A 137 -17.28 4.59 -7.32
N GLY A 138 -16.67 5.78 -7.28
CA GLY A 138 -15.60 6.16 -8.18
C GLY A 138 -14.21 5.82 -7.60
N ILE A 139 -13.29 5.38 -8.45
CA ILE A 139 -11.89 5.17 -8.10
C ILE A 139 -11.01 6.07 -8.95
N LEU A 140 -10.29 7.00 -8.33
CA LEU A 140 -9.21 7.76 -8.96
C LEU A 140 -7.88 7.09 -8.59
N ALA A 141 -7.14 6.59 -9.57
CA ALA A 141 -5.90 5.86 -9.31
C ALA A 141 -4.91 5.93 -10.49
N THR A 142 -3.74 5.32 -10.34
CA THR A 142 -2.81 5.17 -11.46
C THR A 142 -3.37 4.23 -12.53
N ALA A 143 -2.87 4.35 -13.76
CA ALA A 143 -3.28 3.47 -14.86
C ALA A 143 -3.07 1.98 -14.51
N GLY A 144 -1.97 1.65 -13.83
CA GLY A 144 -1.69 0.28 -13.41
C GLY A 144 -2.69 -0.26 -12.39
N THR A 145 -3.11 0.56 -11.43
CA THR A 145 -4.12 0.19 -10.42
C THR A 145 -5.49 0.00 -11.06
N ILE A 146 -5.92 0.92 -11.94
CA ILE A 146 -7.22 0.78 -12.64
C ILE A 146 -7.23 -0.46 -13.53
N LYS A 147 -6.18 -0.68 -14.33
CA LYS A 147 -6.08 -1.84 -15.23
C LYS A 147 -6.07 -3.19 -14.51
N SER A 148 -5.60 -3.22 -13.26
CA SER A 148 -5.56 -4.45 -12.46
C SER A 148 -6.94 -4.91 -11.98
N GLU A 149 -7.95 -4.04 -12.00
CA GLU A 149 -9.30 -4.25 -11.46
C GLU A 149 -9.34 -4.67 -9.97
N SER A 150 -8.22 -4.50 -9.24
CA SER A 150 -8.10 -4.99 -7.86
C SER A 150 -9.12 -4.38 -6.91
N TYR A 151 -9.47 -3.08 -7.08
CA TYR A 151 -10.54 -2.44 -6.31
C TYR A 151 -11.90 -3.05 -6.60
N LEU A 152 -12.22 -3.24 -7.88
CA LEU A 152 -13.47 -3.88 -8.32
C LEU A 152 -13.61 -5.27 -7.71
N LEU A 153 -12.56 -6.08 -7.81
CA LEU A 153 -12.54 -7.45 -7.29
C LEU A 153 -12.68 -7.50 -5.76
N GLU A 154 -11.96 -6.64 -5.02
CA GLU A 154 -12.05 -6.64 -3.56
C GLU A 154 -13.37 -6.06 -3.05
N ILE A 155 -13.91 -5.00 -3.67
CA ILE A 155 -15.22 -4.45 -3.32
C ILE A 155 -16.33 -5.47 -3.61
N HIS A 156 -16.33 -6.11 -4.78
CA HIS A 156 -17.37 -7.09 -5.14
C HIS A 156 -17.36 -8.35 -4.28
N LYS A 157 -16.24 -8.76 -3.70
CA LYS A 157 -16.21 -9.86 -2.72
C LYS A 157 -17.00 -9.58 -1.45
N LEU A 158 -17.08 -8.31 -1.06
CA LEU A 158 -17.69 -7.88 0.20
C LEU A 158 -19.05 -7.24 -0.01
N SER A 159 -19.25 -6.57 -1.12
CA SER A 159 -20.44 -5.83 -1.51
C SER A 159 -20.67 -5.95 -3.02
N PRO A 160 -21.22 -7.08 -3.50
CA PRO A 160 -21.34 -7.38 -4.93
C PRO A 160 -22.34 -6.47 -5.67
N ASP A 161 -23.18 -5.77 -4.94
CA ASP A 161 -24.18 -4.82 -5.45
C ASP A 161 -23.62 -3.40 -5.71
N ILE A 162 -22.36 -3.14 -5.36
CA ILE A 162 -21.73 -1.84 -5.63
C ILE A 162 -21.23 -1.77 -7.08
N VAL A 163 -21.64 -0.72 -7.78
CA VAL A 163 -21.08 -0.36 -9.08
C VAL A 163 -19.76 0.40 -8.85
N VAL A 164 -18.67 -0.09 -9.43
CA VAL A 164 -17.35 0.50 -9.29
C VAL A 164 -16.89 1.06 -10.64
N THR A 165 -16.66 2.38 -10.71
CA THR A 165 -16.22 3.08 -11.90
C THR A 165 -14.82 3.64 -11.70
N GLY A 166 -13.86 3.25 -12.54
CA GLY A 166 -12.47 3.67 -12.46
C GLY A 166 -12.09 4.76 -13.45
N GLU A 167 -11.27 5.71 -13.01
CA GLU A 167 -10.60 6.70 -13.86
C GLU A 167 -9.11 6.72 -13.56
N ALA A 168 -8.29 6.50 -14.59
CA ALA A 168 -6.84 6.56 -14.50
C ALA A 168 -6.36 8.02 -14.57
N CYS A 169 -5.49 8.41 -13.63
CA CYS A 169 -4.96 9.76 -13.51
C CYS A 169 -3.43 9.77 -13.68
N PRO A 170 -2.89 9.56 -14.89
CA PRO A 170 -1.48 9.29 -15.12
C PRO A 170 -0.55 10.46 -14.75
N MET A 171 -1.04 11.71 -14.80
CA MET A 171 -0.23 12.91 -14.51
C MET A 171 -0.14 13.26 -13.03
N TRP A 172 -1.05 12.76 -12.20
CA TRP A 172 -1.21 13.25 -10.83
C TRP A 172 0.00 12.93 -9.93
N VAL A 173 0.62 11.76 -10.09
CA VAL A 173 1.85 11.40 -9.36
C VAL A 173 2.97 12.37 -9.72
N SER A 174 3.20 12.62 -11.02
CA SER A 174 4.25 13.53 -11.49
C SER A 174 4.03 14.98 -11.03
N LEU A 175 2.79 15.46 -10.99
CA LEU A 175 2.47 16.79 -10.46
C LEU A 175 2.87 16.91 -8.99
N VAL A 176 2.60 15.88 -8.20
CA VAL A 176 2.96 15.88 -6.77
C VAL A 176 4.47 15.78 -6.58
N GLU A 177 5.14 14.85 -7.27
CA GLU A 177 6.58 14.63 -7.11
C GLU A 177 7.46 15.79 -7.60
N ASN A 178 6.95 16.59 -8.57
CA ASN A 178 7.63 17.81 -9.03
C ASN A 178 7.17 19.08 -8.32
N ASN A 179 6.42 18.94 -7.21
CA ASN A 179 5.90 20.08 -6.42
C ASN A 179 4.97 21.02 -7.22
N GLU A 180 4.32 20.49 -8.27
CA GLU A 180 3.40 21.22 -9.14
C GLU A 180 1.92 21.03 -8.74
N TYR A 181 1.66 20.39 -7.60
CA TYR A 181 0.30 20.06 -7.16
C TYR A 181 -0.57 21.28 -6.82
N GLN A 182 0.04 22.48 -6.68
CA GLN A 182 -0.67 23.75 -6.50
C GLN A 182 -0.81 24.58 -7.80
N SER A 183 -0.20 24.14 -8.90
CA SER A 183 -0.19 24.87 -10.18
C SER A 183 -1.55 24.86 -10.88
N GLU A 184 -1.73 25.78 -11.86
CA GLU A 184 -2.87 25.77 -12.77
C GLU A 184 -2.91 24.51 -13.65
N GLY A 185 -1.76 23.92 -13.93
CA GLY A 185 -1.66 22.63 -14.61
C GLY A 185 -2.31 21.51 -13.80
N ALA A 186 -2.15 21.52 -12.47
CA ALA A 186 -2.84 20.58 -11.59
C ALA A 186 -4.36 20.80 -11.61
N ASP A 187 -4.84 22.04 -11.62
CA ASP A 187 -6.28 22.35 -11.75
C ASP A 187 -6.87 21.75 -13.03
N TYR A 188 -6.18 21.92 -14.15
CA TYR A 188 -6.61 21.37 -15.43
C TYR A 188 -6.74 19.85 -15.39
N PHE A 189 -5.70 19.14 -14.95
CA PHE A 189 -5.71 17.68 -14.91
C PHE A 189 -6.69 17.12 -13.88
N VAL A 190 -6.78 17.73 -12.70
CA VAL A 190 -7.70 17.28 -11.63
C VAL A 190 -9.14 17.43 -12.11
N LYS A 191 -9.52 18.61 -12.62
CA LYS A 191 -10.87 18.87 -13.17
C LYS A 191 -11.20 17.90 -14.29
N GLN A 192 -10.27 17.67 -15.23
CA GLN A 192 -10.48 16.79 -16.37
C GLN A 192 -10.82 15.36 -15.94
N HIS A 193 -10.04 14.79 -15.00
CA HIS A 193 -10.25 13.42 -14.56
C HIS A 193 -11.50 13.25 -13.69
N ILE A 194 -11.84 14.24 -12.85
CA ILE A 194 -13.09 14.23 -12.09
C ILE A 194 -14.29 14.26 -13.04
N ASN A 195 -14.29 15.16 -14.03
CA ASN A 195 -15.36 15.22 -15.01
C ASN A 195 -15.52 13.90 -15.77
N ARG A 196 -14.39 13.31 -16.25
CA ARG A 196 -14.44 12.01 -16.95
C ARG A 196 -14.99 10.88 -16.07
N LEU A 197 -14.66 10.87 -14.78
CA LEU A 197 -15.19 9.88 -13.84
C LEU A 197 -16.72 10.04 -13.70
N LEU A 198 -17.19 11.26 -13.48
CA LEU A 198 -18.60 11.56 -13.27
C LEU A 198 -19.43 11.46 -14.56
N ASP A 199 -18.83 11.71 -15.73
CA ASP A 199 -19.47 11.48 -17.04
C ASP A 199 -19.70 9.98 -17.31
N LYS A 200 -18.81 9.10 -16.81
CA LYS A 200 -18.97 7.64 -16.91
C LYS A 200 -20.09 7.13 -16.01
N ASP A 201 -20.23 7.72 -14.83
CA ASP A 201 -21.23 7.31 -13.84
C ASP A 201 -21.68 8.50 -12.98
N PRO A 202 -22.79 9.15 -13.37
CA PRO A 202 -23.35 10.30 -12.65
C PRO A 202 -23.94 9.96 -11.27
N MET A 203 -24.10 8.67 -10.95
CA MET A 203 -24.68 8.21 -9.69
C MET A 203 -23.65 8.09 -8.57
N ILE A 204 -22.35 8.32 -8.85
CA ILE A 204 -21.27 8.26 -7.87
C ILE A 204 -21.56 9.23 -6.71
N ASP A 205 -21.59 8.71 -5.49
CA ASP A 205 -21.66 9.49 -4.25
C ASP A 205 -20.39 9.41 -3.40
N THR A 206 -19.48 8.53 -3.77
CA THR A 206 -18.23 8.28 -3.02
C THR A 206 -17.08 8.07 -4.00
N ILE A 207 -15.96 8.76 -3.79
CA ILE A 207 -14.73 8.63 -4.58
C ILE A 207 -13.60 8.18 -3.67
N ILE A 208 -12.90 7.11 -4.07
CA ILE A 208 -11.70 6.59 -3.40
C ILE A 208 -10.46 7.14 -4.10
N LEU A 209 -9.53 7.70 -3.31
CA LEU A 209 -8.20 8.10 -3.77
C LEU A 209 -7.27 6.88 -3.71
N GLY A 210 -7.21 6.12 -4.81
CA GLY A 210 -6.46 4.88 -4.95
C GLY A 210 -4.96 5.09 -5.27
N CYS A 211 -4.36 6.14 -4.73
CA CYS A 211 -2.92 6.43 -4.82
C CYS A 211 -2.47 7.24 -3.61
N THR A 212 -1.33 6.89 -3.07
CA THR A 212 -0.73 7.53 -1.87
C THR A 212 -0.33 8.99 -2.07
N HIS A 213 -0.15 9.43 -3.32
CA HIS A 213 0.17 10.82 -3.66
C HIS A 213 -1.05 11.74 -3.68
N TYR A 214 -2.25 11.20 -3.94
CA TYR A 214 -3.44 12.00 -4.19
C TYR A 214 -3.97 12.79 -2.99
N PRO A 215 -3.68 12.44 -1.71
CA PRO A 215 -4.02 13.31 -0.58
C PRO A 215 -3.42 14.72 -0.67
N LEU A 216 -2.28 14.92 -1.34
CA LEU A 216 -1.70 16.26 -1.55
C LEU A 216 -2.50 17.10 -2.56
N LEU A 217 -3.28 16.47 -3.41
CA LEU A 217 -4.22 17.12 -4.34
C LEU A 217 -5.63 17.29 -3.76
N LEU A 218 -5.86 16.94 -2.49
CA LEU A 218 -7.20 16.83 -1.92
C LEU A 218 -8.01 18.13 -2.03
N ASP A 219 -7.39 19.29 -1.81
CA ASP A 219 -8.08 20.57 -1.88
C ASP A 219 -8.57 20.87 -3.31
N LYS A 220 -7.73 20.58 -4.32
CA LYS A 220 -8.12 20.69 -5.73
C LYS A 220 -9.18 19.66 -6.13
N ILE A 221 -9.05 18.42 -5.62
CA ILE A 221 -10.05 17.38 -5.85
C ILE A 221 -11.40 17.83 -5.28
N ARG A 222 -11.43 18.37 -4.06
CA ARG A 222 -12.65 18.91 -3.45
C ARG A 222 -13.22 20.08 -4.22
N GLN A 223 -12.37 20.98 -4.70
CA GLN A 223 -12.78 22.16 -5.49
C GLN A 223 -13.58 21.78 -6.75
N PHE A 224 -13.19 20.69 -7.44
CA PHE A 224 -13.80 20.24 -8.68
C PHE A 224 -14.81 19.11 -8.52
N THR A 225 -14.99 18.60 -7.29
CA THR A 225 -15.96 17.54 -7.00
C THR A 225 -17.25 18.14 -6.43
N PRO A 226 -18.45 17.75 -6.92
CA PRO A 226 -19.72 18.17 -6.33
C PRO A 226 -19.77 17.90 -4.82
N GLY A 227 -20.28 18.88 -4.05
CA GLY A 227 -20.22 18.86 -2.58
C GLY A 227 -20.97 17.71 -1.89
N HIS A 228 -21.84 16.98 -2.58
CA HIS A 228 -22.54 15.82 -2.07
C HIS A 228 -21.70 14.54 -2.15
N ILE A 229 -20.61 14.53 -2.94
CA ILE A 229 -19.75 13.37 -3.13
C ILE A 229 -18.71 13.31 -2.02
N ARG A 230 -18.65 12.17 -1.34
CA ARG A 230 -17.65 11.91 -0.29
C ARG A 230 -16.33 11.48 -0.91
N ILE A 231 -15.23 12.08 -0.47
CA ILE A 231 -13.87 11.71 -0.89
C ILE A 231 -13.19 10.92 0.24
N ILE A 232 -12.66 9.75 -0.10
CA ILE A 232 -12.02 8.82 0.82
C ILE A 232 -10.51 8.79 0.55
N ALA A 233 -9.72 9.32 1.50
CA ALA A 233 -8.29 9.11 1.59
C ALA A 233 -8.02 7.88 2.47
N GLN A 234 -7.13 6.99 2.05
CA GLN A 234 -7.01 5.64 2.61
C GLN A 234 -6.36 5.56 4.00
N GLY A 235 -5.51 6.53 4.36
CA GLY A 235 -4.60 6.42 5.51
C GLY A 235 -5.26 5.99 6.81
N GLU A 236 -6.39 6.61 7.18
CA GLU A 236 -7.10 6.28 8.42
C GLU A 236 -7.71 4.87 8.39
N TYR A 237 -8.25 4.46 7.26
CA TYR A 237 -8.84 3.11 7.09
C TYR A 237 -7.78 2.04 7.17
N VAL A 238 -6.63 2.27 6.56
CA VAL A 238 -5.48 1.36 6.64
C VAL A 238 -4.95 1.25 8.06
N ALA A 239 -4.81 2.38 8.77
CA ALA A 239 -4.34 2.40 10.15
C ALA A 239 -5.28 1.63 11.09
N ARG A 240 -6.59 1.86 11.00
CA ARG A 240 -7.60 1.13 11.79
C ARG A 240 -7.64 -0.36 11.46
N SER A 241 -7.60 -0.71 10.17
CA SER A 241 -7.59 -2.11 9.75
C SER A 241 -6.34 -2.85 10.23
N LEU A 242 -5.18 -2.18 10.25
CA LEU A 242 -3.94 -2.76 10.78
C LEU A 242 -4.04 -2.96 12.31
N GLN A 243 -4.54 -1.98 13.05
CA GLN A 243 -4.78 -2.10 14.49
C GLN A 243 -5.72 -3.27 14.81
N ASP A 244 -6.82 -3.37 14.07
CA ASP A 244 -7.79 -4.44 14.21
C ASP A 244 -7.20 -5.81 13.83
N TYR A 245 -6.35 -5.85 12.80
CA TYR A 245 -5.61 -7.05 12.43
C TYR A 245 -4.69 -7.52 13.58
N LEU A 246 -3.89 -6.64 14.18
CA LEU A 246 -3.01 -6.98 15.29
C LEU A 246 -3.80 -7.42 16.53
N ASN A 247 -4.93 -6.77 16.84
CA ASN A 247 -5.81 -7.18 17.93
C ASN A 247 -6.37 -8.61 17.74
N ARG A 248 -6.66 -9.01 16.51
CA ARG A 248 -7.16 -10.36 16.17
C ARG A 248 -6.05 -11.40 16.00
N HIS A 249 -4.81 -10.97 15.89
CA HIS A 249 -3.62 -11.81 15.70
C HIS A 249 -2.56 -11.52 16.76
N PRO A 250 -2.81 -11.90 18.04
CA PRO A 250 -1.87 -11.63 19.13
C PRO A 250 -0.52 -12.29 18.94
N GLU A 251 -0.45 -13.39 18.17
CA GLU A 251 0.80 -14.05 17.81
C GLU A 251 1.66 -13.18 16.86
N MET A 252 1.04 -12.36 16.01
CA MET A 252 1.74 -11.41 15.16
C MET A 252 2.08 -10.14 15.95
N ASP A 253 1.16 -9.64 16.77
CA ASP A 253 1.38 -8.49 17.63
C ASP A 253 2.59 -8.68 18.53
N ALA A 254 2.73 -9.87 19.16
CA ALA A 254 3.86 -10.22 20.02
C ALA A 254 5.22 -10.22 19.28
N ARG A 255 5.22 -10.32 17.95
CA ARG A 255 6.42 -10.27 17.12
C ARG A 255 6.76 -8.85 16.65
N CYS A 256 5.85 -7.90 16.77
CA CYS A 256 6.08 -6.52 16.40
C CYS A 256 6.71 -5.77 17.58
N GLU A 257 7.92 -5.24 17.39
CA GLU A 257 8.63 -4.47 18.41
C GLU A 257 7.90 -3.19 18.78
N LYS A 258 7.97 -2.83 20.06
CA LYS A 258 7.31 -1.66 20.64
C LYS A 258 8.34 -0.78 21.35
N GLY A 259 8.89 0.21 20.62
CA GLY A 259 9.84 1.21 21.12
C GLY A 259 9.56 2.61 20.62
N GLY A 260 8.53 2.77 19.73
CA GLY A 260 8.13 4.04 19.15
C GLY A 260 9.12 4.59 18.12
N LYS A 261 10.06 3.77 17.64
CA LYS A 261 11.10 4.19 16.69
C LYS A 261 10.58 4.10 15.26
N CYS A 262 11.17 4.93 14.38
CA CYS A 262 10.91 4.85 12.95
C CYS A 262 12.19 5.13 12.17
N ARG A 263 12.61 4.16 11.35
CA ARG A 263 13.70 4.30 10.38
C ARG A 263 13.11 4.55 9.01
N PHE A 264 13.78 5.41 8.25
CA PHE A 264 13.40 5.71 6.86
C PHE A 264 14.53 5.25 5.94
N LEU A 265 14.18 4.45 4.96
CA LEU A 265 15.10 3.93 3.95
C LEU A 265 14.65 4.35 2.56
N THR A 266 15.59 4.64 1.67
CA THR A 266 15.32 5.00 0.28
C THR A 266 16.32 4.34 -0.67
N THR A 267 15.90 4.11 -1.91
CA THR A 267 16.80 3.71 -3.00
C THR A 267 17.38 4.92 -3.76
N GLU A 268 16.94 6.13 -3.44
CA GLU A 268 17.41 7.40 -4.00
C GLU A 268 18.39 8.07 -3.03
N SER A 269 18.94 9.23 -3.39
CA SER A 269 19.79 10.03 -2.49
C SER A 269 19.01 10.49 -1.25
N GLU A 270 19.70 10.53 -0.11
CA GLU A 270 19.13 10.92 1.18
C GLU A 270 18.54 12.33 1.13
N ASN A 271 19.30 13.30 0.59
CA ASN A 271 18.87 14.70 0.49
C ASN A 271 17.56 14.84 -0.30
N LYS A 272 17.45 14.16 -1.46
CA LYS A 272 16.25 14.23 -2.29
C LYS A 272 15.02 13.61 -1.59
N PHE A 273 15.26 12.55 -0.83
CA PHE A 273 14.18 11.94 -0.04
C PHE A 273 13.73 12.87 1.09
N GLU A 274 14.66 13.49 1.84
CA GLU A 274 14.35 14.41 2.94
C GLU A 274 13.55 15.62 2.45
N GLU A 275 13.93 16.24 1.33
CA GLU A 275 13.19 17.32 0.69
C GLU A 275 11.75 16.90 0.34
N SER A 276 11.59 15.77 -0.35
CA SER A 276 10.27 15.27 -0.74
C SER A 276 9.45 14.87 0.48
N ALA A 277 10.03 14.16 1.44
CA ALA A 277 9.34 13.72 2.65
C ALA A 277 8.82 14.89 3.49
N SER A 278 9.51 16.02 3.47
CA SER A 278 9.05 17.24 4.15
C SER A 278 7.70 17.75 3.60
N ILE A 279 7.46 17.60 2.30
CA ILE A 279 6.20 17.97 1.64
C ILE A 279 5.06 17.05 2.13
N PHE A 280 5.32 15.73 2.19
CA PHE A 280 4.30 14.75 2.57
C PHE A 280 3.96 14.76 4.06
N LEU A 281 4.93 15.03 4.92
CA LEU A 281 4.79 14.95 6.38
C LEU A 281 4.67 16.32 7.07
N GLY A 282 4.94 17.42 6.35
CA GLY A 282 4.92 18.77 6.92
C GLY A 282 5.98 19.02 8.01
N ARG A 283 7.07 18.23 8.02
CA ARG A 283 8.16 18.34 9.00
C ARG A 283 9.52 18.08 8.35
N GLN A 284 10.60 18.66 8.89
CA GLN A 284 11.95 18.67 8.30
C GLN A 284 12.96 17.72 8.97
N ASP A 285 12.62 17.09 10.11
CA ASP A 285 13.58 16.32 10.91
C ASP A 285 13.55 14.82 10.61
N ILE A 286 13.57 14.45 9.33
CA ILE A 286 13.56 13.04 8.90
C ILE A 286 14.99 12.68 8.52
N LYS A 287 15.59 11.77 9.29
CA LYS A 287 16.86 11.14 8.91
C LYS A 287 16.56 9.89 8.10
N VAL A 288 17.10 9.83 6.89
CA VAL A 288 16.95 8.72 5.98
C VAL A 288 18.29 8.04 5.74
N GLU A 289 18.25 6.76 5.40
CA GLU A 289 19.41 5.96 5.01
C GLU A 289 19.21 5.47 3.58
N SER A 290 20.22 5.63 2.72
CA SER A 290 20.19 5.09 1.36
C SER A 290 20.51 3.60 1.37
N ILE A 291 19.76 2.80 0.61
CA ILE A 291 19.98 1.35 0.44
C ILE A 291 19.86 0.93 -1.02
N ALA A 292 20.52 -0.19 -1.36
CA ALA A 292 20.32 -0.86 -2.63
C ALA A 292 19.31 -2.03 -2.47
N LEU A 293 18.50 -2.24 -3.52
CA LEU A 293 17.64 -3.41 -3.68
C LEU A 293 18.23 -4.25 -4.82
N GLU A 294 18.57 -5.50 -4.52
CA GLU A 294 19.12 -6.47 -5.47
C GLU A 294 18.03 -7.43 -5.98
#